data_a6ea226ddd0a8b2f74b95d059b4756bd
#
_entry.id   a6ea226ddd0a8b2f74b95d059b4756bd
#
_cell.length_a   1.000
_cell.length_b   1.000
_cell.length_c   1.000
_cell.angle_alpha   90.00
_cell.angle_beta   90.00
_cell.angle_gamma   90.00
#
_symmetry.space_group_name_H-M   'P 1'
#
loop_
_entity.id
_entity.type
_entity.pdbx_description
1 polymer ?
#
loop_
_entity_poly.entity_id
_entity_poly.type
_entity_poly.pdbx_seq_one_letter_code
_entity_poly.pdbx_strand_id
1 'polypeptide(L)'
;IKAALPTIKTLREEGAKVILMAHLGRPKGKVVPELSLAPVAARLGELLGANVPLAKDTYGEDAQAKVAAMNDGDVVLLENVRFNPEETSKDADERAAYAKKIAALGEAFVSDGFGVVHRAQGSNYDVAADLPAAAGLLVEKEVKALSKATENPERPFTVVLGGSKVSDKLGVIENLLDKANRLVIGGGMVFTFL
;
A
#
# COMPACT_ATOMS: atom_id res chain seq x y z
N ILE A 1 -5.48 3.61 8.60
CA ILE A 1 -6.48 2.54 8.84
C ILE A 1 -7.83 2.95 8.25
N LYS A 2 -8.41 4.11 8.64
CA LYS A 2 -9.78 4.51 8.21
C LYS A 2 -9.97 4.53 6.68
N ALA A 3 -8.98 4.92 5.92
CA ALA A 3 -9.07 4.98 4.46
C ALA A 3 -9.19 3.60 3.78
N ALA A 4 -8.67 2.54 4.40
CA ALA A 4 -8.75 1.18 3.89
C ALA A 4 -10.04 0.44 4.34
N LEU A 5 -10.81 1.00 5.29
CA LEU A 5 -12.01 0.35 5.80
C LEU A 5 -13.06 0.04 4.73
N PRO A 6 -13.33 0.90 3.73
CA PRO A 6 -14.32 0.58 2.71
C PRO A 6 -14.02 -0.74 1.99
N THR A 7 -12.79 -0.94 1.53
CA THR A 7 -12.36 -2.19 0.88
C THR A 7 -12.51 -3.39 1.80
N ILE A 8 -12.02 -3.28 3.04
CA ILE A 8 -12.08 -4.37 4.03
C ILE A 8 -13.54 -4.74 4.32
N LYS A 9 -14.42 -3.76 4.51
CA LYS A 9 -15.84 -4.00 4.80
C LYS A 9 -16.55 -4.67 3.63
N THR A 10 -16.37 -4.16 2.41
CA THR A 10 -16.96 -4.76 1.21
C THR A 10 -16.56 -6.23 1.06
N LEU A 11 -15.26 -6.55 1.17
CA LEU A 11 -14.80 -7.93 1.06
C LEU A 11 -15.39 -8.83 2.15
N ARG A 12 -15.49 -8.35 3.38
CA ARG A 12 -16.10 -9.09 4.49
C ARG A 12 -17.60 -9.35 4.29
N GLU A 13 -18.32 -8.33 3.83
CA GLU A 13 -19.77 -8.40 3.58
C GLU A 13 -20.09 -9.39 2.45
N GLU A 14 -19.16 -9.56 1.50
CA GLU A 14 -19.25 -10.57 0.44
C GLU A 14 -18.75 -11.97 0.88
N GLY A 15 -18.38 -12.13 2.14
CA GLY A 15 -17.97 -13.41 2.72
C GLY A 15 -16.50 -13.76 2.52
N ALA A 16 -15.67 -12.86 2.00
CA ALA A 16 -14.24 -13.14 1.83
C ALA A 16 -13.52 -13.29 3.18
N LYS A 17 -12.58 -14.24 3.25
CA LYS A 17 -11.58 -14.34 4.32
C LYS A 17 -10.48 -13.33 4.04
N VAL A 18 -10.41 -12.25 4.81
CA VAL A 18 -9.56 -11.10 4.51
C VAL A 18 -8.23 -11.21 5.25
N ILE A 19 -7.16 -11.44 4.51
CA ILE A 19 -5.79 -11.46 5.03
C ILE A 19 -5.15 -10.11 4.74
N LEU A 20 -4.82 -9.36 5.77
CA LEU A 20 -4.24 -8.02 5.64
C LEU A 20 -2.72 -8.06 5.77
N MET A 21 -2.07 -7.34 4.88
CA MET A 21 -0.64 -7.07 4.90
C MET A 21 -0.39 -5.57 5.04
N ALA A 22 0.52 -5.19 5.91
CA ALA A 22 0.90 -3.80 6.09
C ALA A 22 2.33 -3.67 6.61
N HIS A 23 2.86 -2.45 6.55
CA HIS A 23 4.14 -2.13 7.18
C HIS A 23 4.02 -0.95 8.13
N LEU A 24 4.94 -0.88 9.08
CA LEU A 24 5.13 0.24 9.98
C LEU A 24 6.62 0.55 10.07
N GLY A 25 6.99 1.83 9.86
CA GLY A 25 8.35 2.28 9.99
C GLY A 25 9.35 1.68 8.98
N ARG A 26 10.61 1.63 9.41
CA ARG A 26 11.75 1.13 8.59
C ARG A 26 12.63 0.19 9.40
N PRO A 27 12.20 -1.03 9.71
CA PRO A 27 12.92 -2.00 10.55
C PRO A 27 14.15 -2.61 9.87
N LYS A 28 14.33 -2.42 8.56
CA LYS A 28 15.49 -2.91 7.77
C LYS A 28 15.63 -4.44 7.83
N GLY A 29 14.54 -5.16 7.67
CA GLY A 29 14.53 -6.63 7.65
C GLY A 29 14.79 -7.28 9.02
N LYS A 30 14.48 -6.60 10.10
CA LYS A 30 14.63 -7.12 11.47
C LYS A 30 13.34 -6.98 12.25
N VAL A 31 13.11 -7.89 13.16
CA VAL A 31 11.99 -7.78 14.11
C VAL A 31 12.33 -6.67 15.10
N VAL A 32 11.49 -5.65 15.14
CA VAL A 32 11.58 -4.49 16.05
C VAL A 32 10.25 -4.38 16.78
N PRO A 33 10.18 -4.70 18.08
CA PRO A 33 8.92 -4.78 18.83
C PRO A 33 8.07 -3.50 18.75
N GLU A 34 8.69 -2.33 18.76
CA GLU A 34 8.03 -1.03 18.67
C GLU A 34 7.39 -0.77 17.31
N LEU A 35 7.75 -1.56 16.29
CA LEU A 35 7.20 -1.51 14.95
C LEU A 35 6.26 -2.67 14.64
N SER A 36 5.85 -3.44 15.67
CA SER A 36 4.81 -4.45 15.54
C SER A 36 3.47 -3.82 15.16
N LEU A 37 2.69 -4.56 14.38
CA LEU A 37 1.34 -4.15 13.99
C LEU A 37 0.28 -4.44 15.06
N ALA A 38 0.65 -4.86 16.27
CA ALA A 38 -0.30 -5.14 17.35
C ALA A 38 -1.23 -3.95 17.66
N PRO A 39 -0.76 -2.69 17.77
CA PRO A 39 -1.67 -1.55 17.95
C PRO A 39 -2.60 -1.31 16.75
N VAL A 40 -2.15 -1.68 15.54
CA VAL A 40 -2.95 -1.57 14.31
C VAL A 40 -4.07 -2.60 14.31
N ALA A 41 -3.78 -3.85 14.68
CA ALA A 41 -4.77 -4.91 14.80
C ALA A 41 -5.87 -4.55 15.82
N ALA A 42 -5.46 -4.08 17.01
CA ALA A 42 -6.38 -3.64 18.05
C ALA A 42 -7.30 -2.50 17.56
N ARG A 43 -6.71 -1.46 16.94
CA ARG A 43 -7.49 -0.32 16.42
C ARG A 43 -8.39 -0.70 15.25
N LEU A 44 -7.96 -1.61 14.41
CA LEU A 44 -8.78 -2.12 13.30
C LEU A 44 -9.98 -2.91 13.85
N GLY A 45 -9.76 -3.75 14.86
CA GLY A 45 -10.82 -4.49 15.55
C GLY A 45 -11.91 -3.57 16.10
N GLU A 46 -11.52 -2.48 16.79
CA GLU A 46 -12.47 -1.46 17.27
C GLU A 46 -13.28 -0.85 16.11
N LEU A 47 -12.64 -0.51 15.00
CA LEU A 47 -13.28 0.13 13.85
C LEU A 47 -14.21 -0.81 13.07
N LEU A 48 -13.94 -2.10 13.10
CA LEU A 48 -14.74 -3.13 12.45
C LEU A 48 -15.81 -3.71 13.38
N GLY A 49 -15.73 -3.48 14.69
CA GLY A 49 -16.55 -4.14 15.69
C GLY A 49 -16.36 -5.67 15.70
N ALA A 50 -15.13 -6.13 15.40
CA ALA A 50 -14.80 -7.54 15.22
C ALA A 50 -13.41 -7.86 15.76
N ASN A 51 -13.17 -9.13 16.08
CA ASN A 51 -11.81 -9.57 16.42
C ASN A 51 -10.93 -9.58 15.17
N VAL A 52 -9.74 -9.00 15.29
CA VAL A 52 -8.70 -9.01 14.22
C VAL A 52 -7.42 -9.60 14.82
N PRO A 53 -7.22 -10.92 14.74
CA PRO A 53 -5.99 -11.55 15.20
C PRO A 53 -4.78 -11.03 14.44
N LEU A 54 -3.68 -10.77 15.17
CA LEU A 54 -2.37 -10.53 14.57
C LEU A 54 -1.61 -11.86 14.49
N ALA A 55 -1.11 -12.22 13.31
CA ALA A 55 -0.16 -13.31 13.17
C ALA A 55 1.23 -12.85 13.66
N LYS A 56 2.02 -13.78 14.19
CA LYS A 56 3.37 -13.49 14.68
C LYS A 56 4.41 -13.37 13.58
N ASP A 57 4.04 -13.77 12.39
CA ASP A 57 4.87 -13.80 11.19
C ASP A 57 4.05 -13.40 9.95
N THR A 58 4.63 -13.47 8.76
CA THR A 58 3.99 -13.07 7.51
C THR A 58 3.63 -14.24 6.59
N TYR A 59 4.23 -15.41 6.78
CA TYR A 59 3.99 -16.62 5.98
C TYR A 59 4.34 -17.92 6.72
N GLY A 60 4.76 -17.81 7.97
CA GLY A 60 5.18 -18.93 8.79
C GLY A 60 4.02 -19.73 9.38
N GLU A 61 4.32 -20.58 10.34
CA GLU A 61 3.35 -21.49 10.95
C GLU A 61 2.18 -20.77 11.62
N ASP A 62 2.43 -19.63 12.28
CA ASP A 62 1.38 -18.91 12.99
C ASP A 62 0.43 -18.23 12.00
N ALA A 63 0.95 -17.62 10.90
CA ALA A 63 0.13 -17.04 9.84
C ALA A 63 -0.73 -18.12 9.18
N GLN A 64 -0.13 -19.25 8.79
CA GLN A 64 -0.84 -20.38 8.18
C GLN A 64 -1.94 -20.93 9.08
N ALA A 65 -1.65 -21.13 10.37
CA ALA A 65 -2.63 -21.63 11.33
C ALA A 65 -3.81 -20.67 11.51
N LYS A 66 -3.54 -19.36 11.59
CA LYS A 66 -4.59 -18.35 11.73
C LYS A 66 -5.46 -18.23 10.46
N VAL A 67 -4.83 -18.29 9.29
CA VAL A 67 -5.55 -18.26 8.01
C VAL A 67 -6.41 -19.54 7.84
N ALA A 68 -5.89 -20.70 8.17
CA ALA A 68 -6.64 -21.96 8.11
C ALA A 68 -7.85 -21.99 9.06
N ALA A 69 -7.80 -21.25 10.17
CA ALA A 69 -8.87 -21.16 11.15
C ALA A 69 -9.94 -20.10 10.82
N MET A 70 -9.78 -19.31 9.74
CA MET A 70 -10.75 -18.28 9.36
C MET A 70 -12.06 -18.86 8.86
N ASN A 71 -13.16 -18.21 9.26
CA ASN A 71 -14.47 -18.36 8.64
C ASN A 71 -14.72 -17.23 7.63
N ASP A 72 -15.77 -17.38 6.83
CA ASP A 72 -16.19 -16.36 5.88
C ASP A 72 -16.48 -15.02 6.60
N GLY A 73 -15.93 -13.92 6.08
CA GLY A 73 -16.02 -12.60 6.67
C GLY A 73 -15.03 -12.31 7.82
N ASP A 74 -14.17 -13.26 8.19
CA ASP A 74 -13.11 -13.02 9.17
C ASP A 74 -11.97 -12.16 8.60
N VAL A 75 -11.23 -11.51 9.48
CA VAL A 75 -10.07 -10.68 9.15
C VAL A 75 -8.89 -11.12 10.00
N VAL A 76 -7.74 -11.37 9.36
CA VAL A 76 -6.45 -11.61 10.01
C VAL A 76 -5.46 -10.55 9.54
N LEU A 77 -4.66 -9.98 10.43
CA LEU A 77 -3.54 -9.12 10.10
C LEU A 77 -2.24 -9.90 10.24
N LEU A 78 -1.42 -9.95 9.20
CA LEU A 78 -0.06 -10.46 9.28
C LEU A 78 0.85 -9.48 10.01
N GLU A 79 1.96 -9.95 10.58
CA GLU A 79 2.94 -9.05 11.18
C GLU A 79 3.62 -8.19 10.11
N ASN A 80 4.30 -7.15 10.55
CA ASN A 80 4.95 -6.15 9.70
C ASN A 80 5.79 -6.81 8.59
N VAL A 81 5.34 -6.65 7.34
CA VAL A 81 6.00 -7.28 6.18
C VAL A 81 7.47 -6.87 6.05
N ARG A 82 7.84 -5.68 6.54
CA ARG A 82 9.22 -5.17 6.52
C ARG A 82 10.13 -5.78 7.59
N PHE A 83 9.64 -6.68 8.43
CA PHE A 83 10.50 -7.51 9.27
C PHE A 83 11.26 -8.55 8.45
N ASN A 84 10.81 -8.82 7.22
CA ASN A 84 11.48 -9.70 6.27
C ASN A 84 12.39 -8.87 5.36
N PRO A 85 13.69 -9.18 5.27
CA PRO A 85 14.62 -8.42 4.43
C PRO A 85 14.26 -8.49 2.95
N GLU A 86 13.68 -9.60 2.51
CA GLU A 86 13.26 -9.85 1.12
C GLU A 86 12.16 -8.90 0.66
N GLU A 87 11.32 -8.40 1.55
CA GLU A 87 10.23 -7.46 1.24
C GLU A 87 10.71 -6.26 0.42
N THR A 88 11.88 -5.73 0.76
CA THR A 88 12.45 -4.53 0.14
C THR A 88 13.79 -4.80 -0.56
N SER A 89 14.10 -6.05 -0.85
CA SER A 89 15.33 -6.43 -1.57
C SER A 89 15.38 -5.75 -2.95
N LYS A 90 16.58 -5.41 -3.39
CA LYS A 90 16.82 -4.97 -4.77
C LYS A 90 16.87 -6.13 -5.75
N ASP A 91 17.11 -7.33 -5.25
CA ASP A 91 17.06 -8.56 -6.04
C ASP A 91 15.59 -8.95 -6.27
N ALA A 92 15.21 -9.03 -7.55
CA ALA A 92 13.85 -9.35 -7.95
C ALA A 92 13.48 -10.81 -7.66
N ASP A 93 14.45 -11.72 -7.73
CA ASP A 93 14.22 -13.14 -7.50
C ASP A 93 13.99 -13.42 -6.00
N GLU A 94 14.74 -12.74 -5.13
CA GLU A 94 14.51 -12.80 -3.67
C GLU A 94 13.11 -12.28 -3.31
N ARG A 95 12.69 -11.12 -3.88
CA ARG A 95 11.36 -10.59 -3.64
C ARG A 95 10.25 -11.50 -4.16
N ALA A 96 10.42 -12.04 -5.37
CA ALA A 96 9.44 -12.96 -5.96
C ALA A 96 9.33 -14.26 -5.14
N ALA A 97 10.44 -14.82 -4.66
CA ALA A 97 10.43 -15.99 -3.80
C ALA A 97 9.70 -15.74 -2.46
N TYR A 98 9.86 -14.57 -1.89
CA TYR A 98 9.12 -14.14 -0.71
C TYR A 98 7.63 -13.94 -1.01
N ALA A 99 7.30 -13.26 -2.09
CA ALA A 99 5.93 -13.00 -2.50
C ALA A 99 5.13 -14.29 -2.71
N LYS A 100 5.72 -15.32 -3.31
CA LYS A 100 5.10 -16.65 -3.47
C LYS A 100 4.70 -17.28 -2.15
N LYS A 101 5.48 -17.10 -1.09
CA LYS A 101 5.16 -17.63 0.25
C LYS A 101 3.94 -16.93 0.83
N ILE A 102 3.81 -15.61 0.61
CA ILE A 102 2.63 -14.86 1.04
C ILE A 102 1.43 -15.19 0.16
N ALA A 103 1.61 -15.25 -1.16
CA ALA A 103 0.56 -15.59 -2.12
C ALA A 103 -0.09 -16.95 -1.82
N ALA A 104 0.68 -17.91 -1.30
CA ALA A 104 0.18 -19.21 -0.91
C ALA A 104 -0.86 -19.18 0.25
N LEU A 105 -1.01 -18.05 0.93
CA LEU A 105 -2.03 -17.87 1.98
C LEU A 105 -3.41 -17.49 1.42
N GLY A 106 -3.51 -17.07 0.16
CA GLY A 106 -4.75 -16.54 -0.41
C GLY A 106 -4.97 -16.96 -1.86
N GLU A 107 -6.14 -16.63 -2.38
CA GLU A 107 -6.59 -17.00 -3.74
C GLU A 107 -6.65 -15.79 -4.69
N ALA A 108 -6.67 -14.58 -4.14
CA ALA A 108 -6.69 -13.33 -4.90
C ALA A 108 -5.97 -12.21 -4.11
N PHE A 109 -5.47 -11.22 -4.83
CA PHE A 109 -4.77 -10.07 -4.23
C PHE A 109 -5.53 -8.77 -4.52
N VAL A 110 -5.76 -7.97 -3.48
CA VAL A 110 -6.34 -6.64 -3.61
C VAL A 110 -5.30 -5.60 -3.17
N SER A 111 -4.84 -4.78 -4.12
CA SER A 111 -3.91 -3.69 -3.86
C SER A 111 -4.65 -2.46 -3.37
N ASP A 112 -4.53 -2.14 -2.07
CA ASP A 112 -5.20 -0.98 -1.47
C ASP A 112 -4.25 -0.09 -0.66
N GLY A 113 -2.96 -0.37 -0.71
CA GLY A 113 -1.90 0.40 -0.07
C GLY A 113 -1.39 1.55 -0.94
N PHE A 114 -2.21 2.57 -1.23
CA PHE A 114 -1.86 3.64 -2.17
C PHE A 114 -0.50 4.28 -1.91
N GLY A 115 -0.12 4.48 -0.64
CA GLY A 115 1.18 5.06 -0.28
C GLY A 115 2.41 4.28 -0.73
N VAL A 116 2.27 3.04 -1.15
CA VAL A 116 3.37 2.17 -1.60
C VAL A 116 3.18 1.60 -3.01
N VAL A 117 2.10 1.89 -3.72
CA VAL A 117 1.84 1.34 -5.08
C VAL A 117 2.95 1.66 -6.09
N HIS A 118 3.72 2.72 -5.86
CA HIS A 118 4.84 3.14 -6.69
C HIS A 118 6.15 2.38 -6.39
N ARG A 119 6.15 1.41 -5.47
CA ARG A 119 7.36 0.69 -5.05
C ARG A 119 7.30 -0.77 -5.50
N ALA A 120 8.38 -1.26 -6.09
CA ALA A 120 8.58 -2.69 -6.31
C ALA A 120 8.98 -3.35 -4.98
N GLN A 121 8.00 -3.88 -4.26
CA GLN A 121 8.17 -4.59 -2.99
C GLN A 121 7.39 -5.92 -3.04
N GLY A 122 7.84 -6.92 -2.28
CA GLY A 122 7.28 -8.27 -2.33
C GLY A 122 5.78 -8.31 -2.10
N SER A 123 5.29 -7.62 -1.05
CA SER A 123 3.89 -7.67 -0.63
C SER A 123 2.92 -6.81 -1.47
N ASN A 124 3.39 -5.95 -2.36
CA ASN A 124 2.50 -5.09 -3.17
C ASN A 124 2.71 -5.20 -4.68
N TYR A 125 3.90 -5.58 -5.12
CA TYR A 125 4.25 -5.68 -6.55
C TYR A 125 4.40 -7.13 -6.99
N ASP A 126 5.34 -7.86 -6.37
CA ASP A 126 5.66 -9.22 -6.81
C ASP A 126 4.51 -10.20 -6.52
N VAL A 127 3.77 -10.04 -5.40
CA VAL A 127 2.59 -10.87 -5.07
C VAL A 127 1.50 -10.81 -6.13
N ALA A 128 1.36 -9.69 -6.84
CA ALA A 128 0.36 -9.52 -7.90
C ALA A 128 0.66 -10.35 -9.17
N ALA A 129 1.87 -10.88 -9.31
CA ALA A 129 2.22 -11.77 -10.41
C ALA A 129 1.77 -13.22 -10.16
N ASP A 130 1.56 -13.60 -8.92
CA ASP A 130 1.23 -14.98 -8.53
C ASP A 130 -0.27 -15.21 -8.30
N LEU A 131 -1.09 -14.16 -8.25
CA LEU A 131 -2.52 -14.21 -7.95
C LEU A 131 -3.35 -13.34 -8.90
N PRO A 132 -4.62 -13.67 -9.15
CA PRO A 132 -5.57 -12.71 -9.68
C PRO A 132 -5.55 -11.44 -8.86
N ALA A 133 -5.29 -10.29 -9.48
CA ALA A 133 -5.05 -9.03 -8.78
C ALA A 133 -6.03 -7.93 -9.20
N ALA A 134 -6.48 -7.14 -8.25
CA ALA A 134 -7.34 -5.99 -8.45
C ALA A 134 -6.92 -4.80 -7.58
N ALA A 135 -7.34 -3.60 -7.97
CA ALA A 135 -7.24 -2.42 -7.12
C ALA A 135 -8.36 -2.41 -6.06
N GLY A 136 -8.03 -2.06 -4.83
CA GLY A 136 -9.02 -1.76 -3.80
C GLY A 136 -9.63 -0.36 -3.97
N LEU A 137 -10.69 -0.08 -3.22
CA LEU A 137 -11.47 1.16 -3.35
C LEU A 137 -10.67 2.42 -3.02
N LEU A 138 -9.66 2.33 -2.14
CA LEU A 138 -8.78 3.48 -1.86
C LEU A 138 -7.88 3.78 -3.06
N VAL A 139 -7.22 2.76 -3.62
CA VAL A 139 -6.38 2.91 -4.81
C VAL A 139 -7.21 3.40 -6.00
N GLU A 140 -8.39 2.84 -6.22
CA GLU A 140 -9.31 3.28 -7.28
C GLU A 140 -9.66 4.76 -7.14
N LYS A 141 -10.05 5.20 -5.93
CA LYS A 141 -10.37 6.59 -5.64
C LYS A 141 -9.20 7.55 -5.93
N GLU A 142 -8.01 7.19 -5.49
CA GLU A 142 -6.80 8.01 -5.69
C GLU A 142 -6.40 8.06 -7.17
N VAL A 143 -6.44 6.92 -7.86
CA VAL A 143 -6.16 6.87 -9.30
C VAL A 143 -7.16 7.73 -10.08
N LYS A 144 -8.46 7.60 -9.81
CA LYS A 144 -9.50 8.44 -10.45
C LYS A 144 -9.26 9.94 -10.22
N ALA A 145 -8.89 10.33 -9.00
CA ALA A 145 -8.60 11.74 -8.68
C ALA A 145 -7.37 12.25 -9.42
N LEU A 146 -6.29 11.47 -9.48
CA LEU A 146 -5.06 11.85 -10.18
C LEU A 146 -5.25 11.86 -11.70
N SER A 147 -5.92 10.85 -12.28
CA SER A 147 -6.22 10.81 -13.71
C SER A 147 -7.07 12.01 -14.14
N LYS A 148 -8.10 12.36 -13.35
CA LYS A 148 -8.89 13.57 -13.62
C LYS A 148 -8.02 14.83 -13.66
N ALA A 149 -7.06 14.97 -12.73
CA ALA A 149 -6.17 16.13 -12.68
C ALA A 149 -5.11 16.14 -13.80
N THR A 150 -4.67 14.96 -14.28
CA THR A 150 -3.55 14.86 -15.23
C THR A 150 -3.98 14.65 -16.68
N GLU A 151 -5.14 14.02 -16.93
CA GLU A 151 -5.63 13.71 -18.28
C GLU A 151 -6.64 14.74 -18.77
N ASN A 152 -7.66 15.06 -17.95
CA ASN A 152 -8.74 16.00 -18.27
C ASN A 152 -9.00 16.96 -17.10
N PRO A 153 -8.07 17.88 -16.78
CA PRO A 153 -8.26 18.81 -15.67
C PRO A 153 -9.39 19.80 -15.90
N GLU A 154 -10.14 20.10 -14.87
CA GLU A 154 -11.06 21.23 -14.87
C GLU A 154 -10.28 22.54 -15.03
N ARG A 155 -10.83 23.49 -15.84
CA ARG A 155 -10.16 24.75 -16.14
C ARG A 155 -10.78 25.90 -15.34
N PRO A 156 -9.95 26.84 -14.80
CA PRO A 156 -8.48 26.93 -14.94
C PRO A 156 -7.75 25.93 -14.04
N PHE A 157 -6.79 25.19 -14.60
CA PHE A 157 -5.96 24.25 -13.87
C PHE A 157 -4.70 24.93 -13.36
N THR A 158 -4.60 25.10 -12.05
CA THR A 158 -3.43 25.67 -11.39
C THR A 158 -2.67 24.58 -10.65
N VAL A 159 -1.39 24.41 -10.97
CA VAL A 159 -0.49 23.48 -10.32
C VAL A 159 0.43 24.23 -9.36
N VAL A 160 0.50 23.79 -8.13
CA VAL A 160 1.41 24.32 -7.11
C VAL A 160 2.47 23.27 -6.81
N LEU A 161 3.73 23.58 -7.10
CA LEU A 161 4.89 22.72 -6.84
C LEU A 161 5.76 23.34 -5.75
N GLY A 162 6.15 22.52 -4.79
CA GLY A 162 7.07 22.90 -3.73
C GLY A 162 8.10 21.81 -3.44
N GLY A 163 9.24 22.19 -2.89
CA GLY A 163 10.31 21.29 -2.52
C GLY A 163 11.67 21.97 -2.49
N SER A 164 12.72 21.20 -2.21
CA SER A 164 14.09 21.69 -2.15
C SER A 164 14.88 21.41 -3.43
N LYS A 165 14.58 20.34 -4.16
CA LYS A 165 15.31 19.91 -5.35
C LYS A 165 14.43 19.93 -6.58
N VAL A 166 14.82 20.69 -7.61
CA VAL A 166 14.16 20.72 -8.92
C VAL A 166 14.37 19.41 -9.67
N SER A 167 15.60 18.85 -9.62
CA SER A 167 15.98 17.64 -10.34
C SER A 167 15.04 16.46 -10.12
N ASP A 168 14.55 16.30 -8.90
CA ASP A 168 13.64 15.20 -8.52
C ASP A 168 12.21 15.38 -9.09
N LYS A 169 11.91 16.54 -9.67
CA LYS A 169 10.59 16.94 -10.15
C LYS A 169 10.53 17.38 -11.61
N LEU A 170 11.67 17.36 -12.33
CA LEU A 170 11.72 17.80 -13.73
C LEU A 170 10.70 17.08 -14.60
N GLY A 171 10.62 15.76 -14.53
CA GLY A 171 9.65 15.00 -15.31
C GLY A 171 8.19 15.31 -14.97
N VAL A 172 7.91 15.65 -13.70
CA VAL A 172 6.56 16.09 -13.29
C VAL A 172 6.27 17.49 -13.86
N ILE A 173 7.25 18.39 -13.79
CA ILE A 173 7.12 19.77 -14.34
C ILE A 173 6.87 19.70 -15.84
N GLU A 174 7.70 18.97 -16.60
CA GLU A 174 7.56 18.79 -18.03
C GLU A 174 6.19 18.26 -18.43
N ASN A 175 5.71 17.21 -17.75
CA ASN A 175 4.40 16.62 -18.02
C ASN A 175 3.21 17.55 -17.68
N LEU A 176 3.39 18.50 -16.79
CA LEU A 176 2.33 19.41 -16.37
C LEU A 176 2.34 20.75 -17.11
N LEU A 177 3.47 21.15 -17.69
CA LEU A 177 3.61 22.43 -18.42
C LEU A 177 2.57 22.58 -19.53
N ASP A 178 2.36 21.53 -20.31
CA ASP A 178 1.41 21.55 -21.43
C ASP A 178 -0.07 21.46 -20.97
N LYS A 179 -0.29 21.09 -19.73
CA LYS A 179 -1.64 20.85 -19.17
C LYS A 179 -2.11 21.97 -18.27
N ALA A 180 -1.20 22.63 -17.55
CA ALA A 180 -1.53 23.65 -16.57
C ALA A 180 -1.80 25.00 -17.24
N ASN A 181 -2.82 25.72 -16.74
CA ASN A 181 -3.03 27.11 -17.07
C ASN A 181 -2.10 28.04 -16.27
N ARG A 182 -1.70 27.58 -15.07
CA ARG A 182 -0.79 28.30 -14.17
C ARG A 182 0.08 27.30 -13.44
N LEU A 183 1.37 27.60 -13.36
CA LEU A 183 2.34 26.86 -12.55
C LEU A 183 2.89 27.81 -11.48
N VAL A 184 2.66 27.46 -10.22
CA VAL A 184 3.16 28.20 -9.07
C VAL A 184 4.27 27.37 -8.42
N ILE A 185 5.46 27.94 -8.33
CA ILE A 185 6.62 27.27 -7.74
C ILE A 185 6.93 27.91 -6.39
N GLY A 186 7.03 27.07 -5.35
CA GLY A 186 7.33 27.47 -3.98
C GLY A 186 8.48 26.68 -3.37
N GLY A 187 8.82 27.02 -2.13
CA GLY A 187 9.92 26.37 -1.40
C GLY A 187 11.31 26.70 -1.97
N GLY A 188 12.31 25.89 -1.61
CA GLY A 188 13.68 26.07 -2.07
C GLY A 188 13.90 25.96 -3.60
N MET A 189 12.94 25.35 -4.29
CA MET A 189 12.97 25.25 -5.76
C MET A 189 12.94 26.60 -6.47
N VAL A 190 12.30 27.61 -5.88
CA VAL A 190 12.18 28.96 -6.46
C VAL A 190 13.53 29.51 -6.87
N PHE A 191 14.55 29.35 -6.03
CA PHE A 191 15.90 29.88 -6.28
C PHE A 191 16.60 29.27 -7.51
N THR A 192 16.13 28.16 -8.03
CA THR A 192 16.66 27.54 -9.24
C THR A 192 16.04 28.15 -10.50
N PHE A 193 14.86 28.75 -10.39
CA PHE A 193 14.14 29.39 -11.52
C PHE A 193 14.34 30.92 -11.59
N LEU A 194 14.93 31.50 -10.56
CA LEU A 194 15.32 32.93 -10.51
C LEU A 194 16.79 33.11 -10.88
#